data_266d72a21b58ee0b3724109af442242b
#
_entry.id   266d72a21b58ee0b3724109af442242b
#
_cell.length_a   1.000
_cell.length_b   1.000
_cell.length_c   1.000
_cell.angle_alpha   90.00
_cell.angle_beta   90.00
_cell.angle_gamma   90.00
#
_symmetry.space_group_name_H-M   'P 1'
#
loop_
_entity.id
_entity.type
_entity.pdbx_description
1 polymer ?
#
loop_
_entity_poly.entity_id
_entity_poly.type
_entity_poly.pdbx_seq_one_letter_code
_entity_poly.pdbx_strand_id
1 'polypeptide(L)'
;MAQLSRTSKRPWSRIWLLLVAFALVDSRAFAAAVTHIQVRVVTGAAELTAGSLLELRIYEAGKAARHLPLTHGEAWPRDSTRIIPLALAEPLDPRAVLRFGLYYRAASPLAPAWEVVAAEVELSSRGTAPERLLNATLSGVLERQGELATEEREPATMACISDADCDDHRSCNGHERCAPRSAGADARGCMKGVPVVCPVNQVCTEDHGCRGVESAVPATPAPPADGATSPQP
;
A
#
# COMPACT_ATOMS: atom_id res chain seq x y z
N MET A 1 -3.29 -71.94 -33.37
CA MET A 1 -2.56 -71.11 -32.44
C MET A 1 -2.78 -69.65 -32.85
N ALA A 2 -3.72 -68.99 -32.21
CA ALA A 2 -4.06 -67.56 -32.51
C ALA A 2 -3.72 -66.74 -31.29
N GLN A 3 -2.77 -65.76 -31.46
CA GLN A 3 -2.41 -64.80 -30.46
C GLN A 3 -3.28 -63.54 -30.62
N LEU A 4 -4.06 -63.25 -29.60
CA LEU A 4 -4.85 -62.02 -29.47
C LEU A 4 -3.97 -60.91 -28.88
N SER A 5 -3.64 -59.92 -29.70
CA SER A 5 -2.98 -58.66 -29.28
C SER A 5 -4.02 -57.75 -28.62
N ARG A 6 -3.90 -57.47 -27.32
CA ARG A 6 -4.67 -56.45 -26.59
C ARG A 6 -3.95 -55.13 -26.64
N THR A 7 -4.46 -54.16 -27.41
CA THR A 7 -4.06 -52.78 -27.37
C THR A 7 -4.71 -52.07 -26.18
N SER A 8 -3.91 -51.74 -25.17
CA SER A 8 -4.29 -50.93 -24.03
C SER A 8 -4.34 -49.43 -24.45
N LYS A 9 -5.56 -48.89 -24.58
CA LYS A 9 -5.77 -47.48 -24.73
C LYS A 9 -5.64 -46.76 -23.37
N ARG A 10 -4.55 -46.08 -23.12
CA ARG A 10 -4.34 -45.28 -21.92
C ARG A 10 -5.20 -44.00 -21.98
N PRO A 11 -5.99 -43.67 -20.95
CA PRO A 11 -6.75 -42.41 -20.88
C PRO A 11 -5.88 -41.30 -20.29
N TRP A 12 -5.03 -40.69 -21.12
CA TRP A 12 -4.18 -39.54 -20.70
C TRP A 12 -4.84 -38.16 -20.89
N SER A 13 -6.07 -38.11 -21.40
CA SER A 13 -6.71 -36.85 -21.76
C SER A 13 -7.48 -36.15 -20.62
N ARG A 14 -7.63 -36.79 -19.45
CA ARG A 14 -8.39 -36.15 -18.33
C ARG A 14 -7.54 -35.51 -17.25
N ILE A 15 -6.23 -35.71 -17.24
CA ILE A 15 -5.34 -35.14 -16.23
C ILE A 15 -4.90 -33.71 -16.62
N TRP A 16 -4.90 -33.36 -17.89
CA TRP A 16 -4.49 -32.01 -18.34
C TRP A 16 -5.52 -30.92 -18.07
N LEU A 17 -6.81 -31.25 -17.93
CA LEU A 17 -7.86 -30.25 -17.65
C LEU A 17 -7.93 -29.79 -16.19
N LEU A 18 -7.34 -30.54 -15.26
CA LEU A 18 -7.30 -30.16 -13.84
C LEU A 18 -6.10 -29.30 -13.46
N LEU A 19 -5.04 -29.29 -14.27
CA LEU A 19 -3.84 -28.46 -14.02
C LEU A 19 -3.96 -27.02 -14.54
N VAL A 20 -4.88 -26.73 -15.46
CA VAL A 20 -5.11 -25.36 -15.96
C VAL A 20 -6.04 -24.55 -15.05
N ALA A 21 -6.88 -25.22 -14.23
CA ALA A 21 -7.78 -24.52 -13.32
C ALA A 21 -7.11 -23.98 -12.04
N PHE A 22 -5.84 -24.35 -11.77
CA PHE A 22 -5.11 -23.88 -10.58
C PHE A 22 -4.19 -22.66 -10.86
N ALA A 23 -4.10 -22.21 -12.11
CA ALA A 23 -3.23 -21.08 -12.50
C ALA A 23 -3.94 -19.71 -12.52
N LEU A 24 -5.22 -19.66 -12.15
CA LEU A 24 -5.94 -18.41 -11.90
C LEU A 24 -6.08 -18.14 -10.40
N VAL A 25 -5.03 -18.45 -9.62
CA VAL A 25 -4.90 -17.84 -8.29
C VAL A 25 -4.64 -16.37 -8.53
N ASP A 26 -5.66 -15.58 -8.28
CA ASP A 26 -5.62 -14.13 -8.22
C ASP A 26 -4.26 -13.65 -7.74
N SER A 27 -3.47 -13.09 -8.65
CA SER A 27 -2.32 -12.26 -8.31
C SER A 27 -2.84 -10.92 -7.76
N ARG A 28 -3.68 -10.98 -6.73
CA ARG A 28 -3.87 -9.82 -5.87
C ARG A 28 -2.50 -9.60 -5.27
N ALA A 29 -1.85 -8.53 -5.70
CA ALA A 29 -0.64 -8.04 -5.08
C ALA A 29 -0.96 -7.84 -3.59
N PHE A 30 -0.73 -8.86 -2.78
CA PHE A 30 -0.78 -8.75 -1.33
C PHE A 30 0.27 -7.70 -1.01
N ALA A 31 -0.16 -6.57 -0.48
CA ALA A 31 0.78 -5.65 0.15
C ALA A 31 1.67 -6.49 1.05
N ALA A 32 2.98 -6.40 0.83
CA ALA A 32 3.93 -7.24 1.55
C ALA A 32 3.70 -7.06 3.04
N ALA A 33 3.27 -8.13 3.71
CA ALA A 33 2.96 -8.08 5.12
C ALA A 33 4.23 -7.73 5.92
N VAL A 34 4.14 -6.73 6.78
CA VAL A 34 5.24 -6.29 7.64
C VAL A 34 5.46 -7.33 8.73
N THR A 35 6.67 -7.85 8.80
CA THR A 35 7.07 -8.81 9.83
C THR A 35 8.17 -8.27 10.75
N HIS A 36 8.79 -7.16 10.37
CA HIS A 36 9.87 -6.54 11.12
C HIS A 36 9.64 -5.03 11.24
N ILE A 37 9.94 -4.51 12.41
CA ILE A 37 9.93 -3.08 12.70
C ILE A 37 11.31 -2.72 13.22
N GLN A 38 11.86 -1.61 12.77
CA GLN A 38 13.03 -1.00 13.36
C GLN A 38 12.62 0.31 13.99
N VAL A 39 12.92 0.46 15.28
CA VAL A 39 12.70 1.71 16.01
C VAL A 39 14.04 2.32 16.35
N ARG A 40 14.27 3.54 15.88
CA ARG A 40 15.44 4.33 16.25
C ARG A 40 15.00 5.42 17.20
N VAL A 41 15.53 5.44 18.42
CA VAL A 41 15.20 6.44 19.42
C VAL A 41 16.44 7.23 19.77
N VAL A 42 16.33 8.56 19.75
CA VAL A 42 17.35 9.51 20.18
C VAL A 42 16.86 10.16 21.46
N THR A 43 17.59 9.92 22.57
CA THR A 43 17.33 10.58 23.86
C THR A 43 17.91 11.98 23.85
N GLY A 44 17.25 12.90 24.56
CA GLY A 44 17.75 14.26 24.78
C GLY A 44 18.63 14.41 26.03
N ALA A 45 18.57 15.59 26.64
CA ALA A 45 19.42 15.95 27.79
C ALA A 45 19.11 15.16 29.07
N ALA A 46 17.98 14.45 29.15
CA ALA A 46 17.62 13.61 30.27
C ALA A 46 17.79 12.11 29.92
N GLU A 47 18.34 11.33 30.84
CA GLU A 47 18.45 9.88 30.69
C GLU A 47 17.08 9.20 30.87
N LEU A 48 16.88 8.06 30.21
CA LEU A 48 15.80 7.14 30.54
C LEU A 48 16.20 6.36 31.78
N THR A 49 15.49 6.59 32.89
CA THR A 49 15.84 5.98 34.19
C THR A 49 15.58 4.47 34.17
N ALA A 50 16.48 3.70 34.78
CA ALA A 50 16.31 2.24 34.94
C ALA A 50 14.96 1.91 35.59
N GLY A 51 14.30 0.85 35.12
CA GLY A 51 12.98 0.41 35.55
C GLY A 51 11.82 1.16 34.89
N SER A 52 12.09 2.15 34.03
CA SER A 52 11.06 2.80 33.23
C SER A 52 10.60 1.86 32.11
N LEU A 53 9.31 1.94 31.80
CA LEU A 53 8.69 1.24 30.68
C LEU A 53 8.65 2.18 29.47
N LEU A 54 9.13 1.70 28.34
CA LEU A 54 8.97 2.33 27.04
C LEU A 54 8.39 1.32 26.06
N GLU A 55 7.31 1.69 25.39
CA GLU A 55 6.61 0.82 24.43
C GLU A 55 6.35 1.58 23.12
N LEU A 56 6.53 0.90 22.00
CA LEU A 56 5.90 1.30 20.75
C LEU A 56 4.46 0.77 20.75
N ARG A 57 3.50 1.65 20.52
CA ARG A 57 2.11 1.30 20.32
C ARG A 57 1.72 1.49 18.87
N ILE A 58 1.08 0.49 18.30
CA ILE A 58 0.60 0.52 16.93
C ILE A 58 -0.91 0.41 16.95
N TYR A 59 -1.57 1.42 16.44
CA TYR A 59 -3.02 1.48 16.37
C TYR A 59 -3.46 1.09 14.96
N GLU A 60 -4.21 0.00 14.87
CA GLU A 60 -4.75 -0.54 13.61
C GLU A 60 -6.25 -0.34 13.55
N ALA A 61 -6.79 -0.09 12.36
CA ALA A 61 -8.22 0.02 12.13
C ALA A 61 -8.96 -1.25 12.60
N GLY A 62 -9.95 -1.07 13.48
CA GLY A 62 -10.80 -2.15 13.96
C GLY A 62 -10.13 -3.18 14.89
N LYS A 63 -8.91 -2.91 15.38
CA LYS A 63 -8.18 -3.81 16.28
C LYS A 63 -7.76 -3.10 17.57
N ALA A 64 -7.48 -3.91 18.60
CA ALA A 64 -6.79 -3.42 19.79
C ALA A 64 -5.37 -2.98 19.44
N ALA A 65 -4.88 -1.95 20.14
CA ALA A 65 -3.50 -1.47 19.94
C ALA A 65 -2.49 -2.60 20.25
N ARG A 66 -1.47 -2.73 19.41
CA ARG A 66 -0.32 -3.60 19.70
C ARG A 66 0.65 -2.85 20.60
N HIS A 67 1.12 -3.53 21.63
CA HIS A 67 2.08 -3.02 22.58
C HIS A 67 3.41 -3.77 22.40
N LEU A 68 4.44 -3.07 21.98
CA LEU A 68 5.76 -3.64 21.71
C LEU A 68 6.80 -3.00 22.65
N PRO A 69 7.30 -3.74 23.64
CA PRO A 69 8.29 -3.19 24.58
C PRO A 69 9.57 -2.81 23.85
N LEU A 70 10.06 -1.61 24.11
CA LEU A 70 11.35 -1.10 23.61
C LEU A 70 12.43 -1.18 24.67
N THR A 71 12.06 -1.29 25.96
CA THR A 71 12.97 -1.49 27.09
C THR A 71 12.57 -2.70 27.90
N HIS A 72 13.56 -3.31 28.53
CA HIS A 72 13.37 -4.37 29.52
C HIS A 72 13.77 -3.88 30.93
N GLY A 73 13.74 -2.55 31.14
CA GLY A 73 14.07 -1.91 32.42
C GLY A 73 15.51 -1.40 32.48
N GLU A 74 16.29 -1.47 31.40
CA GLU A 74 17.62 -0.86 31.32
C GLU A 74 17.54 0.67 31.24
N ALA A 75 18.54 1.36 31.81
CA ALA A 75 18.69 2.80 31.63
C ALA A 75 19.27 3.14 30.25
N TRP A 76 18.85 4.27 29.68
CA TRP A 76 19.47 4.80 28.48
C TRP A 76 20.13 6.15 28.78
N PRO A 77 21.43 6.27 28.49
CA PRO A 77 22.14 7.53 28.73
C PRO A 77 21.51 8.70 27.99
N ARG A 78 21.68 9.90 28.54
CA ARG A 78 21.37 11.15 27.81
C ARG A 78 22.14 11.21 26.50
N ASP A 79 21.61 11.93 25.53
CA ASP A 79 22.23 12.19 24.21
C ASP A 79 22.63 10.88 23.49
N SER A 80 21.89 9.79 23.74
CA SER A 80 22.20 8.48 23.16
C SER A 80 21.21 8.10 22.07
N THR A 81 21.66 7.23 21.17
CA THR A 81 20.82 6.64 20.13
C THR A 81 20.70 5.14 20.36
N ARG A 82 19.48 4.63 20.30
CA ARG A 82 19.16 3.20 20.34
C ARG A 82 18.46 2.80 19.06
N ILE A 83 18.89 1.66 18.51
CA ILE A 83 18.22 1.01 17.37
C ILE A 83 17.71 -0.33 17.86
N ILE A 84 16.40 -0.51 17.82
CA ILE A 84 15.70 -1.66 18.39
C ILE A 84 14.99 -2.39 17.25
N PRO A 85 15.49 -3.56 16.82
CA PRO A 85 14.80 -4.41 15.90
C PRO A 85 13.70 -5.19 16.63
N LEU A 86 12.48 -5.17 16.09
CA LEU A 86 11.34 -5.89 16.61
C LEU A 86 10.82 -6.87 15.55
N ALA A 87 10.69 -8.14 15.92
CA ALA A 87 10.01 -9.12 15.11
C ALA A 87 8.56 -9.21 15.54
N LEU A 88 7.64 -9.16 14.59
CA LEU A 88 6.22 -9.28 14.88
C LEU A 88 5.81 -10.76 14.87
N ALA A 89 5.14 -11.19 15.94
CA ALA A 89 4.56 -12.53 16.01
C ALA A 89 3.45 -12.72 14.95
N GLU A 90 2.67 -11.67 14.74
CA GLU A 90 1.65 -11.61 13.70
C GLU A 90 2.02 -10.51 12.69
N PRO A 91 1.99 -10.81 11.39
CA PRO A 91 2.24 -9.80 10.37
C PRO A 91 1.30 -8.60 10.51
N LEU A 92 1.82 -7.42 10.17
CA LEU A 92 1.09 -6.17 10.18
C LEU A 92 0.75 -5.78 8.73
N ASP A 93 -0.50 -5.41 8.50
CA ASP A 93 -0.88 -4.72 7.27
C ASP A 93 -0.57 -3.22 7.44
N PRO A 94 0.39 -2.68 6.70
CA PRO A 94 0.76 -1.27 6.83
C PRO A 94 -0.39 -0.32 6.46
N ARG A 95 -1.38 -0.81 5.70
CA ARG A 95 -2.58 -0.05 5.31
C ARG A 95 -3.57 0.09 6.47
N ALA A 96 -3.55 -0.86 7.39
CA ALA A 96 -4.43 -0.83 8.57
C ALA A 96 -3.88 0.07 9.68
N VAL A 97 -2.63 0.53 9.59
CA VAL A 97 -2.03 1.37 10.63
C VAL A 97 -2.59 2.78 10.58
N LEU A 98 -3.27 3.19 11.65
CA LEU A 98 -3.84 4.53 11.81
C LEU A 98 -2.81 5.50 12.39
N ARG A 99 -2.07 5.06 13.42
CA ARG A 99 -1.03 5.89 14.06
C ARG A 99 -0.03 5.04 14.82
N PHE A 100 1.11 5.63 15.12
CA PHE A 100 2.09 5.13 16.08
C PHE A 100 2.04 5.98 17.36
N GLY A 101 2.28 5.33 18.50
CA GLY A 101 2.45 5.98 19.79
C GLY A 101 3.74 5.48 20.44
N LEU A 102 4.48 6.39 21.06
CA LEU A 102 5.59 6.07 21.93
C LEU A 102 5.12 6.31 23.37
N TYR A 103 4.78 5.24 24.06
CA TYR A 103 4.29 5.30 25.43
C TYR A 103 5.44 5.15 26.41
N TYR A 104 5.45 6.01 27.41
CA TYR A 104 6.42 6.02 28.50
C TYR A 104 5.72 5.95 29.86
N ARG A 105 6.30 5.20 30.76
CA ARG A 105 5.96 5.22 32.18
C ARG A 105 7.24 5.21 33.01
N ALA A 106 7.45 6.26 33.80
CA ALA A 106 8.61 6.40 34.66
C ALA A 106 8.66 5.30 35.73
N ALA A 107 9.85 4.86 36.08
CA ALA A 107 10.09 3.91 37.17
C ALA A 107 9.67 4.45 38.55
N SER A 108 9.73 5.76 38.72
CA SER A 108 9.41 6.46 39.98
C SER A 108 8.66 7.75 39.71
N PRO A 109 7.75 8.16 40.61
CA PRO A 109 7.09 9.48 40.53
C PRO A 109 8.07 10.67 40.62
N LEU A 110 9.29 10.41 41.11
CA LEU A 110 10.36 11.42 41.25
C LEU A 110 11.34 11.40 40.07
N ALA A 111 11.17 10.49 39.13
CA ALA A 111 12.03 10.48 37.93
C ALA A 111 11.84 11.79 37.14
N PRO A 112 12.93 12.34 36.58
CA PRO A 112 12.85 13.52 35.72
C PRO A 112 12.01 13.22 34.48
N ALA A 113 11.47 14.26 33.88
CA ALA A 113 10.88 14.16 32.56
C ALA A 113 11.90 13.67 31.55
N TRP A 114 11.46 12.79 30.65
CA TRP A 114 12.33 12.23 29.63
C TRP A 114 12.08 12.90 28.29
N GLU A 115 13.15 13.38 27.66
CA GLU A 115 13.09 14.03 26.37
C GLU A 115 13.43 13.05 25.25
N VAL A 116 12.53 12.98 24.26
CA VAL A 116 12.73 12.27 23.02
C VAL A 116 13.01 13.28 21.91
N VAL A 117 14.25 13.37 21.47
CA VAL A 117 14.63 14.25 20.36
C VAL A 117 14.04 13.73 19.07
N ALA A 118 14.12 12.42 18.85
CA ALA A 118 13.49 11.75 17.72
C ALA A 118 13.24 10.28 18.05
N ALA A 119 12.07 9.78 17.66
CA ALA A 119 11.81 8.36 17.56
C ALA A 119 11.29 8.06 16.15
N GLU A 120 12.09 7.33 15.38
CA GLU A 120 11.80 6.97 13.99
C GLU A 120 11.35 5.51 13.97
N VAL A 121 10.18 5.26 13.38
CA VAL A 121 9.63 3.92 13.20
C VAL A 121 9.70 3.56 11.72
N GLU A 122 10.39 2.49 11.40
CA GLU A 122 10.52 1.96 10.05
C GLU A 122 9.90 0.56 9.98
N LEU A 123 8.95 0.39 9.08
CA LEU A 123 8.33 -0.90 8.80
C LEU A 123 8.99 -1.55 7.59
N SER A 124 9.32 -2.84 7.71
CA SER A 124 9.89 -3.59 6.59
C SER A 124 9.25 -4.97 6.45
N SER A 125 9.17 -5.44 5.22
CA SER A 125 8.84 -6.82 4.92
C SER A 125 10.12 -7.65 4.83
N ARG A 126 10.02 -8.96 5.13
CA ARG A 126 11.12 -9.90 4.93
C ARG A 126 11.24 -10.17 3.43
N GLY A 127 12.12 -9.48 2.74
CA GLY A 127 12.39 -9.64 1.31
C GLY A 127 13.82 -9.29 0.95
N THR A 128 14.23 -9.58 -0.28
CA THR A 128 15.59 -9.37 -0.81
C THR A 128 16.04 -7.91 -0.89
N ALA A 129 15.13 -6.97 -0.71
CA ALA A 129 15.41 -5.56 -0.42
C ALA A 129 14.43 -5.10 0.67
N PRO A 130 14.87 -4.48 1.77
CA PRO A 130 13.96 -3.89 2.74
C PRO A 130 13.23 -2.72 2.07
N GLU A 131 12.02 -2.97 1.63
CA GLU A 131 11.16 -1.91 1.15
C GLU A 131 10.65 -1.16 2.37
N ARG A 132 11.00 0.12 2.48
CA ARG A 132 10.48 1.02 3.51
C ARG A 132 9.02 1.27 3.23
N LEU A 133 8.14 0.53 3.91
CA LEU A 133 6.71 0.61 3.69
C LEU A 133 6.08 1.81 4.40
N LEU A 134 6.64 2.23 5.53
CA LEU A 134 6.13 3.37 6.30
C LEU A 134 7.21 3.94 7.21
N ASN A 135 7.27 5.27 7.31
CA ASN A 135 8.13 5.99 8.26
C ASN A 135 7.27 6.94 9.10
N ALA A 136 7.52 6.94 10.40
CA ALA A 136 6.95 7.90 11.32
C ALA A 136 8.04 8.47 12.22
N THR A 137 7.96 9.77 12.53
CA THR A 137 8.86 10.43 13.47
C THR A 137 8.06 11.04 14.59
N LEU A 138 8.48 10.79 15.82
CA LEU A 138 7.90 11.29 17.05
C LEU A 138 8.98 12.07 17.81
N SER A 139 8.62 13.19 18.41
CA SER A 139 9.51 13.96 19.28
C SER A 139 8.72 14.66 20.35
N GLY A 140 9.31 14.92 21.49
CA GLY A 140 8.67 15.65 22.59
C GLY A 140 9.21 15.28 23.96
N VAL A 141 8.57 15.81 25.00
CA VAL A 141 8.90 15.56 26.38
C VAL A 141 7.80 14.72 27.03
N LEU A 142 8.20 13.64 27.66
CA LEU A 142 7.35 12.73 28.41
C LEU A 142 7.63 12.88 29.90
N GLU A 143 6.65 13.30 30.66
CA GLU A 143 6.79 13.46 32.10
C GLU A 143 6.73 12.08 32.80
N ARG A 144 5.78 11.86 33.69
CA ARG A 144 5.74 10.64 34.52
C ARG A 144 5.13 9.45 33.78
N GLN A 145 4.09 9.74 33.03
CA GLN A 145 3.38 8.79 32.18
C GLN A 145 2.71 9.56 31.06
N GLY A 146 2.91 9.10 29.84
CA GLY A 146 2.34 9.76 28.69
C GLY A 146 2.65 9.01 27.40
N GLU A 147 2.10 9.52 26.32
CA GLU A 147 2.29 8.99 24.99
C GLU A 147 2.53 10.15 24.03
N LEU A 148 3.61 10.06 23.25
CA LEU A 148 3.79 10.84 22.04
C LEU A 148 3.17 10.03 20.91
N ALA A 149 2.27 10.62 20.16
CA ALA A 149 1.63 9.92 19.04
C ALA A 149 1.77 10.73 17.75
N THR A 150 1.84 10.01 16.63
CA THR A 150 1.67 10.64 15.31
C THR A 150 0.22 11.10 15.16
N GLU A 151 -0.01 12.00 14.23
CA GLU A 151 -1.36 12.32 13.81
C GLU A 151 -2.07 11.05 13.35
N GLU A 152 -3.35 10.94 13.69
CA GLU A 152 -4.17 9.83 13.25
C GLU A 152 -4.44 9.98 11.75
N ARG A 153 -4.21 8.91 11.02
CA ARG A 153 -4.53 8.84 9.59
C ARG A 153 -5.95 8.33 9.42
N GLU A 154 -6.71 9.00 8.62
CA GLU A 154 -7.98 8.43 8.17
C GLU A 154 -7.71 7.21 7.29
N PRO A 155 -8.42 6.08 7.48
CA PRO A 155 -8.22 4.87 6.68
C PRO A 155 -8.33 5.10 5.16
N ALA A 156 -9.10 6.10 4.76
CA ALA A 156 -9.31 6.49 3.36
C ALA A 156 -8.18 7.37 2.78
N THR A 157 -7.29 7.92 3.62
CA THR A 157 -6.20 8.79 3.18
C THR A 157 -4.84 8.11 3.20
N MET A 158 -4.82 6.78 3.30
CA MET A 158 -3.55 6.06 3.28
C MET A 158 -2.79 6.33 2.00
N ALA A 159 -1.57 6.79 2.16
CA ALA A 159 -0.65 6.89 1.05
C ALA A 159 -0.54 5.54 0.34
N CYS A 160 -0.48 5.57 -0.96
CA CYS A 160 -0.24 4.38 -1.76
C CYS A 160 1.03 3.65 -1.30
N ILE A 161 1.08 2.35 -1.47
CA ILE A 161 2.24 1.50 -1.15
C ILE A 161 2.87 0.97 -2.44
N SER A 162 2.04 0.83 -3.50
CA SER A 162 2.45 0.36 -4.81
C SER A 162 1.77 1.14 -5.92
N ASP A 163 2.28 1.06 -7.14
CA ASP A 163 1.66 1.70 -8.31
C ASP A 163 0.25 1.16 -8.55
N ALA A 164 -0.01 -0.10 -8.22
CA ALA A 164 -1.35 -0.70 -8.32
C ALA A 164 -2.40 -0.03 -7.41
N ASP A 165 -1.98 0.63 -6.32
CA ASP A 165 -2.89 1.39 -5.45
C ASP A 165 -3.32 2.71 -6.08
N CYS A 166 -2.61 3.15 -7.09
CA CYS A 166 -2.83 4.39 -7.81
C CYS A 166 -3.58 4.19 -9.13
N ASP A 167 -3.62 2.96 -9.64
CA ASP A 167 -4.28 2.64 -10.91
C ASP A 167 -5.78 2.97 -10.84
N ASP A 168 -6.20 3.95 -11.62
CA ASP A 168 -7.60 4.36 -11.76
C ASP A 168 -8.33 3.62 -12.90
N HIS A 169 -7.65 2.63 -13.50
CA HIS A 169 -8.12 1.84 -14.64
C HIS A 169 -8.41 2.66 -15.90
N ARG A 170 -7.78 3.83 -16.03
CA ARG A 170 -7.87 4.67 -17.21
C ARG A 170 -6.60 4.60 -18.03
N SER A 171 -6.69 3.96 -19.18
CA SER A 171 -5.51 3.75 -20.03
C SER A 171 -4.99 5.04 -20.68
N CYS A 172 -5.84 6.04 -20.86
CA CYS A 172 -5.51 7.23 -21.64
C CYS A 172 -4.80 8.33 -20.85
N ASN A 173 -4.91 8.36 -19.54
CA ASN A 173 -4.21 9.32 -18.68
C ASN A 173 -2.81 8.84 -18.27
N GLY A 174 -2.41 7.62 -18.73
CA GLY A 174 -1.12 7.00 -18.44
C GLY A 174 -1.14 6.16 -17.18
N HIS A 175 0.01 5.58 -16.86
CA HIS A 175 0.16 4.77 -15.65
C HIS A 175 0.51 5.66 -14.46
N GLU A 176 -0.32 5.64 -13.44
CA GLU A 176 -0.09 6.30 -12.18
C GLU A 176 1.05 5.62 -11.43
N ARG A 177 1.74 6.41 -10.61
CA ARG A 177 2.83 5.92 -9.76
C ARG A 177 2.61 6.29 -8.30
N CYS A 178 2.92 5.34 -7.43
CA CYS A 178 2.98 5.59 -6.01
C CYS A 178 4.28 6.33 -5.65
N ALA A 179 4.14 7.59 -5.30
CA ALA A 179 5.27 8.44 -4.90
C ALA A 179 4.84 9.44 -3.81
N PRO A 180 4.48 8.97 -2.60
CA PRO A 180 3.82 9.79 -1.57
C PRO A 180 4.65 10.96 -1.05
N ARG A 181 5.94 11.01 -1.37
CA ARG A 181 6.85 12.10 -1.00
C ARG A 181 7.13 13.08 -2.14
N SER A 182 6.58 12.85 -3.32
CA SER A 182 6.82 13.71 -4.48
C SER A 182 5.96 14.96 -4.43
N ALA A 183 6.55 16.11 -4.82
CA ALA A 183 5.87 17.38 -4.92
C ALA A 183 4.85 17.33 -6.06
N GLY A 184 3.71 16.92 -6.00
CA GLY A 184 2.70 16.75 -7.06
C GLY A 184 1.90 15.47 -6.90
N ALA A 185 2.23 14.67 -5.85
CA ALA A 185 1.39 13.57 -5.44
C ALA A 185 0.06 14.10 -4.86
N ASP A 186 -1.02 13.39 -5.12
CA ASP A 186 -2.32 13.68 -4.53
C ASP A 186 -2.35 13.29 -3.02
N ALA A 187 -3.50 13.47 -2.36
CA ALA A 187 -3.67 13.12 -0.95
C ALA A 187 -3.43 11.62 -0.64
N ARG A 188 -3.54 10.74 -1.64
CA ARG A 188 -3.22 9.33 -1.52
C ARG A 188 -1.74 9.02 -1.80
N GLY A 189 -0.96 10.02 -2.18
CA GLY A 189 0.43 9.86 -2.58
C GLY A 189 0.61 9.40 -4.02
N CYS A 190 -0.42 9.49 -4.84
CA CYS A 190 -0.38 9.05 -6.23
C CYS A 190 0.04 10.18 -7.16
N MET A 191 1.00 9.90 -8.02
CA MET A 191 1.40 10.76 -9.13
C MET A 191 0.61 10.39 -10.37
N LYS A 192 0.08 11.41 -11.05
CA LYS A 192 -0.61 11.21 -12.34
C LYS A 192 0.33 10.64 -13.38
N GLY A 193 -0.19 9.73 -14.20
CA GLY A 193 0.50 9.21 -15.36
C GLY A 193 0.75 10.30 -16.42
N VAL A 194 1.59 9.97 -17.38
CA VAL A 194 1.77 10.80 -18.58
C VAL A 194 0.70 10.41 -19.58
N PRO A 195 -0.16 11.34 -20.02
CA PRO A 195 -1.22 11.03 -20.97
C PRO A 195 -0.69 10.36 -22.24
N VAL A 196 -1.40 9.36 -22.72
CA VAL A 196 -1.06 8.65 -23.94
C VAL A 196 -1.27 9.55 -25.16
N VAL A 197 -0.20 9.78 -25.89
CA VAL A 197 -0.26 10.52 -27.17
C VAL A 197 -0.43 9.51 -28.30
N CYS A 198 -1.58 9.51 -28.92
CA CYS A 198 -1.84 8.63 -30.06
C CYS A 198 -1.26 9.18 -31.37
N PRO A 199 -0.92 8.30 -32.32
CA PRO A 199 -0.53 8.69 -33.69
C PRO A 199 -1.59 9.53 -34.40
N VAL A 200 -1.18 10.20 -35.48
CA VAL A 200 -2.09 10.98 -36.31
C VAL A 200 -3.28 10.12 -36.78
N ASN A 201 -4.47 10.67 -36.73
CA ASN A 201 -5.75 10.01 -37.03
C ASN A 201 -6.15 8.90 -36.04
N GLN A 202 -5.60 8.92 -34.84
CA GLN A 202 -6.03 8.06 -33.75
C GLN A 202 -6.41 8.88 -32.52
N VAL A 203 -7.38 8.40 -31.77
CA VAL A 203 -7.79 8.94 -30.48
C VAL A 203 -7.67 7.85 -29.41
N CYS A 204 -7.23 8.25 -28.23
CA CYS A 204 -7.19 7.31 -27.11
C CYS A 204 -8.62 7.07 -26.59
N THR A 205 -8.95 5.80 -26.41
CA THR A 205 -10.20 5.35 -25.77
C THR A 205 -9.85 4.50 -24.55
N GLU A 206 -10.58 4.66 -23.47
CA GLU A 206 -10.28 4.00 -22.19
C GLU A 206 -10.29 2.47 -22.29
N ASP A 207 -11.17 1.93 -23.15
CA ASP A 207 -11.34 0.47 -23.28
C ASP A 207 -10.31 -0.19 -24.19
N HIS A 208 -9.68 0.56 -25.10
CA HIS A 208 -8.91 -0.06 -26.20
C HIS A 208 -7.60 0.67 -26.54
N GLY A 209 -7.25 1.73 -25.82
CA GLY A 209 -6.09 2.55 -26.15
C GLY A 209 -6.27 3.36 -27.45
N CYS A 210 -5.22 3.53 -28.24
CA CYS A 210 -5.27 4.33 -29.47
C CYS A 210 -6.06 3.63 -30.57
N ARG A 211 -7.18 4.25 -31.01
CA ARG A 211 -7.99 3.78 -32.15
C ARG A 211 -8.08 4.83 -33.24
N GLY A 212 -8.11 4.36 -34.49
CA GLY A 212 -8.37 5.21 -35.64
C GLY A 212 -9.68 5.95 -35.50
N VAL A 213 -9.68 7.25 -35.77
CA VAL A 213 -10.92 8.00 -35.96
C VAL A 213 -11.52 7.49 -37.28
N GLU A 214 -12.59 6.69 -37.16
CA GLU A 214 -13.37 6.31 -38.30
C GLU A 214 -13.95 7.63 -38.87
N SER A 215 -13.47 8.05 -40.04
CA SER A 215 -13.98 9.24 -40.69
C SER A 215 -15.47 9.02 -40.88
N ALA A 216 -16.31 9.71 -40.12
CA ALA A 216 -17.72 9.77 -40.38
C ALA A 216 -17.89 10.35 -41.77
N VAL A 217 -18.03 9.46 -42.74
CA VAL A 217 -18.46 9.87 -44.08
C VAL A 217 -19.80 10.63 -43.87
N PRO A 218 -19.86 11.92 -44.24
CA PRO A 218 -21.11 12.65 -44.05
C PRO A 218 -22.19 11.88 -44.83
N ALA A 219 -23.24 11.49 -44.12
CA ALA A 219 -24.37 10.82 -44.73
C ALA A 219 -24.87 11.69 -45.92
N THR A 220 -24.77 11.16 -47.13
CA THR A 220 -25.28 11.79 -48.32
C THR A 220 -26.76 12.12 -48.04
N PRO A 221 -27.20 13.41 -48.13
CA PRO A 221 -28.59 13.74 -47.88
C PRO A 221 -29.47 12.94 -48.85
N ALA A 222 -30.48 12.27 -48.31
CA ALA A 222 -31.43 11.52 -49.10
C ALA A 222 -32.09 12.47 -50.13
N PRO A 223 -32.27 12.05 -51.40
CA PRO A 223 -32.95 12.86 -52.39
C PRO A 223 -34.36 13.19 -51.93
N PRO A 224 -34.86 14.43 -52.24
CA PRO A 224 -36.21 14.82 -51.85
C PRO A 224 -37.22 13.88 -52.49
N ALA A 225 -38.17 13.40 -51.68
CA ALA A 225 -39.28 12.60 -52.17
C ALA A 225 -40.16 13.49 -53.10
N ASP A 226 -40.12 13.19 -54.40
CA ASP A 226 -40.92 13.86 -55.39
C ASP A 226 -42.41 13.68 -55.05
N GLY A 227 -43.10 14.80 -55.21
CA GLY A 227 -44.46 15.10 -54.79
C GLY A 227 -45.54 14.10 -55.22
N ALA A 228 -46.29 13.70 -54.22
CA ALA A 228 -47.63 13.12 -54.48
C ALA A 228 -48.56 14.22 -55.00
N THR A 229 -48.89 14.13 -56.27
CA THR A 229 -49.94 14.91 -56.95
C THR A 229 -51.27 14.51 -56.33
N SER A 230 -51.94 15.45 -55.69
CA SER A 230 -53.34 15.32 -55.22
C SER A 230 -54.30 15.46 -56.38
N PRO A 231 -55.28 14.61 -56.58
CA PRO A 231 -56.36 14.86 -57.53
C PRO A 231 -57.41 15.77 -56.86
N GLN A 232 -57.72 16.91 -57.52
CA GLN A 232 -58.86 17.72 -57.21
C GLN A 232 -60.09 17.28 -58.06
N PRO A 233 -61.34 17.59 -57.55
CA PRO A 233 -62.58 17.01 -57.95
C PRO A 233 -63.10 17.44 -59.34
#